data_becdf647264e8338d5f66650b9174de3
#
_entry.id   becdf647264e8338d5f66650b9174de3
#
_cell.length_a   1.000
_cell.length_b   1.000
_cell.length_c   1.000
_cell.angle_alpha   90.00
_cell.angle_beta   90.00
_cell.angle_gamma   90.00
#
_symmetry.space_group_name_H-M   'P 1'
#
loop_
_entity.id
_entity.type
_entity.pdbx_description
1 polymer ?
#
loop_
_entity_poly.entity_id
_entity_poly.type
_entity_poly.pdbx_seq_one_letter_code
_entity_poly.pdbx_strand_id
1 'polypeptide(L)'
;GYEPLYLARDFNWLPDTVALVPGTSAKDSMEGLLSGALDGAALTLDETIRVWSRGLELVVVAVADVSAGADVLMVKPSITELTALKGQRIAVELDGVSGVMLFKILEVAGLGRSDVIKVDLPVSQHAQAWSRGEVDASVCYEPTASLIENAGGVRLFDSSDVPETIFDVLVVTRKAAESNS
;
A
#
# COMPACT_ATOMS: atom_id res chain seq x y z
N GLY A 1 -4.92 -4.53 -7.21
CA GLY A 1 -4.54 -5.32 -7.86
C GLY A 1 -4.34 -6.80 -8.15
N TYR A 2 -4.38 -7.72 -7.17
CA TYR A 2 -3.94 -9.13 -7.36
C TYR A 2 -5.08 -10.15 -7.52
N GLU A 3 -6.31 -9.69 -7.64
CA GLU A 3 -7.50 -10.54 -7.85
C GLU A 3 -7.34 -11.56 -9.01
N PRO A 4 -6.69 -11.23 -10.15
CA PRO A 4 -6.49 -12.20 -11.23
C PRO A 4 -5.73 -13.47 -10.81
N LEU A 5 -4.83 -13.39 -9.82
CA LEU A 5 -4.12 -14.58 -9.32
C LEU A 5 -5.05 -15.54 -8.57
N TYR A 6 -5.99 -15.01 -7.79
CA TYR A 6 -6.99 -15.81 -7.09
C TYR A 6 -7.98 -16.44 -8.06
N LEU A 7 -8.42 -15.69 -9.08
CA LEU A 7 -9.24 -16.23 -10.16
C LEU A 7 -8.51 -17.35 -10.93
N ALA A 8 -7.24 -17.14 -11.26
CA ALA A 8 -6.43 -18.15 -11.94
C ALA A 8 -6.30 -19.44 -11.11
N ARG A 9 -6.17 -19.33 -9.78
CA ARG A 9 -6.20 -20.48 -8.87
C ARG A 9 -7.57 -21.17 -8.90
N ASP A 10 -8.65 -20.41 -8.73
CA ASP A 10 -10.01 -20.96 -8.59
C ASP A 10 -10.51 -21.61 -9.90
N PHE A 11 -10.01 -21.16 -11.05
CA PHE A 11 -10.26 -21.75 -12.36
C PHE A 11 -9.22 -22.80 -12.79
N ASN A 12 -8.26 -23.16 -11.91
CA ASN A 12 -7.19 -24.10 -12.21
C ASN A 12 -6.34 -23.71 -13.43
N TRP A 13 -6.09 -22.41 -13.62
CA TRP A 13 -5.23 -21.89 -14.69
C TRP A 13 -3.75 -21.81 -14.27
N LEU A 14 -3.47 -21.92 -12.97
CA LEU A 14 -2.10 -21.96 -12.48
C LEU A 14 -1.49 -23.34 -12.71
N PRO A 15 -0.22 -23.44 -13.14
CA PRO A 15 0.49 -24.72 -13.20
C PRO A 15 0.61 -25.35 -11.81
N ASP A 16 0.68 -26.68 -11.74
CA ASP A 16 0.84 -27.42 -10.48
C ASP A 16 2.13 -27.05 -9.70
N THR A 17 3.07 -26.42 -10.39
CA THR A 17 4.33 -25.91 -9.79
C THR A 17 4.16 -24.59 -9.05
N VAL A 18 2.99 -23.94 -9.15
CA VAL A 18 2.71 -22.64 -8.52
C VAL A 18 1.71 -22.81 -7.39
N ALA A 19 2.15 -22.55 -6.17
CA ALA A 19 1.29 -22.53 -4.99
C ALA A 19 1.11 -21.08 -4.49
N LEU A 20 -0.14 -20.62 -4.38
CA LEU A 20 -0.45 -19.34 -3.77
C LEU A 20 -0.54 -19.49 -2.25
N VAL A 21 0.28 -18.75 -1.53
CA VAL A 21 0.28 -18.69 -0.06
C VAL A 21 -0.37 -17.37 0.34
N PRO A 22 -1.57 -17.37 0.94
CA PRO A 22 -2.20 -16.15 1.41
C PRO A 22 -1.38 -15.50 2.54
N GLY A 23 -1.02 -14.24 2.39
CA GLY A 23 -0.46 -13.41 3.45
C GLY A 23 -1.56 -12.57 4.12
N THR A 24 -1.32 -12.11 5.34
CA THR A 24 -2.22 -11.20 6.05
C THR A 24 -1.79 -9.73 5.92
N SER A 25 -0.55 -9.51 5.46
CA SER A 25 0.04 -8.18 5.26
C SER A 25 1.19 -8.23 4.24
N ALA A 26 1.55 -7.07 3.70
CA ALA A 26 2.76 -6.93 2.88
C ALA A 26 4.02 -7.34 3.64
N LYS A 27 4.05 -7.08 4.96
CA LYS A 27 5.16 -7.50 5.83
C LYS A 27 5.36 -9.02 5.79
N ASP A 28 4.29 -9.82 5.85
CA ASP A 28 4.38 -11.28 5.80
C ASP A 28 5.00 -11.74 4.47
N SER A 29 4.60 -11.10 3.35
CA SER A 29 5.15 -11.39 2.03
C SER A 29 6.63 -11.04 1.92
N MET A 30 7.04 -9.86 2.43
CA MET A 30 8.44 -9.45 2.46
C MET A 30 9.30 -10.38 3.34
N GLU A 31 8.83 -10.74 4.53
CA GLU A 31 9.52 -11.68 5.43
C GLU A 31 9.61 -13.08 4.83
N GLY A 32 8.55 -13.53 4.13
CA GLY A 32 8.53 -14.81 3.42
C GLY A 32 9.59 -14.88 2.31
N LEU A 33 9.77 -13.80 1.54
CA LEU A 33 10.86 -13.70 0.55
C LEU A 33 12.23 -13.71 1.24
N LEU A 34 12.43 -12.88 2.26
CA LEU A 34 13.72 -12.74 2.96
C LEU A 34 14.14 -14.02 3.67
N SER A 35 13.20 -14.79 4.20
CA SER A 35 13.45 -16.08 4.84
C SER A 35 13.66 -17.23 3.84
N GLY A 36 13.34 -17.03 2.56
CA GLY A 36 13.36 -18.07 1.54
C GLY A 36 12.16 -19.02 1.61
N ALA A 37 11.12 -18.68 2.34
CA ALA A 37 9.86 -19.44 2.39
C ALA A 37 8.99 -19.20 1.14
N LEU A 38 9.21 -18.10 0.43
CA LEU A 38 8.54 -17.74 -0.82
C LEU A 38 9.57 -17.52 -1.93
N ASP A 39 9.26 -18.03 -3.12
CA ASP A 39 10.04 -17.83 -4.34
C ASP A 39 9.61 -16.55 -5.09
N GLY A 40 8.41 -16.05 -4.83
CA GLY A 40 7.85 -14.83 -5.39
C GLY A 40 6.80 -14.22 -4.50
N ALA A 41 6.44 -12.97 -4.75
CA ALA A 41 5.38 -12.28 -4.02
C ALA A 41 4.70 -11.21 -4.90
N ALA A 42 3.47 -10.92 -4.55
CA ALA A 42 2.73 -9.75 -4.98
C ALA A 42 3.01 -8.62 -3.98
N LEU A 43 3.66 -7.56 -4.42
CA LEU A 43 4.11 -6.42 -3.62
C LEU A 43 3.89 -5.13 -4.38
N THR A 44 3.89 -4.00 -3.68
CA THR A 44 4.11 -2.72 -4.34
C THR A 44 5.59 -2.53 -4.70
N LEU A 45 5.89 -1.62 -5.62
CA LEU A 45 7.26 -1.40 -6.08
C LEU A 45 8.18 -0.89 -4.95
N ASP A 46 7.68 -0.05 -4.05
CA ASP A 46 8.45 0.43 -2.90
C ASP A 46 8.77 -0.70 -1.90
N GLU A 47 7.83 -1.62 -1.67
CA GLU A 47 8.04 -2.83 -0.85
C GLU A 47 9.09 -3.74 -1.50
N THR A 48 9.04 -3.87 -2.82
CA THR A 48 10.06 -4.60 -3.60
C THR A 48 11.45 -3.98 -3.41
N ILE A 49 11.56 -2.66 -3.50
CA ILE A 49 12.81 -1.92 -3.27
C ILE A 49 13.31 -2.12 -1.82
N ARG A 50 12.40 -2.15 -0.84
CA ARG A 50 12.77 -2.44 0.56
C ARG A 50 13.37 -3.84 0.74
N VAL A 51 12.78 -4.86 0.12
CA VAL A 51 13.35 -6.22 0.15
C VAL A 51 14.71 -6.25 -0.54
N TRP A 52 14.81 -5.62 -1.72
CA TRP A 52 16.07 -5.53 -2.47
C TRP A 52 17.17 -4.82 -1.65
N SER A 53 16.83 -3.75 -0.94
CA SER A 53 17.78 -3.00 -0.09
C SER A 53 18.33 -3.83 1.10
N ARG A 54 17.63 -4.92 1.46
CA ARG A 54 18.09 -5.90 2.47
C ARG A 54 18.97 -7.00 1.89
N GLY A 55 19.35 -6.90 0.61
CA GLY A 55 20.30 -7.79 -0.05
C GLY A 55 19.69 -8.98 -0.80
N LEU A 56 18.36 -9.07 -0.90
CA LEU A 56 17.71 -10.10 -1.71
C LEU A 56 17.47 -9.59 -3.13
N GLU A 57 18.12 -10.20 -4.12
CA GLU A 57 17.89 -9.86 -5.53
C GLU A 57 16.54 -10.36 -6.01
N LEU A 58 15.71 -9.43 -6.48
CA LEU A 58 14.39 -9.68 -7.04
C LEU A 58 14.34 -9.29 -8.52
N VAL A 59 13.44 -9.95 -9.24
CA VAL A 59 13.08 -9.65 -10.63
C VAL A 59 11.60 -9.32 -10.68
N VAL A 60 11.24 -8.17 -11.20
CA VAL A 60 9.84 -7.82 -11.50
C VAL A 60 9.45 -8.56 -12.78
N VAL A 61 8.51 -9.48 -12.67
CA VAL A 61 8.04 -10.29 -13.80
C VAL A 61 6.74 -9.77 -14.43
N ALA A 62 5.97 -8.99 -13.68
CA ALA A 62 4.78 -8.30 -14.20
C ALA A 62 4.47 -7.04 -13.39
N VAL A 63 3.91 -6.03 -14.05
CA VAL A 63 3.16 -4.95 -13.41
C VAL A 63 1.70 -5.36 -13.45
N ALA A 64 1.12 -5.57 -12.26
CA ALA A 64 -0.26 -6.04 -12.14
C ALA A 64 -1.25 -4.87 -12.22
N ASP A 65 -0.85 -3.71 -11.68
CA ASP A 65 -1.70 -2.53 -11.59
C ASP A 65 -0.87 -1.26 -11.39
N VAL A 66 -1.44 -0.12 -11.76
CA VAL A 66 -0.93 1.21 -11.43
C VAL A 66 -2.05 1.95 -10.73
N SER A 67 -1.82 2.38 -9.49
CA SER A 67 -2.85 3.05 -8.71
C SER A 67 -3.26 4.39 -9.34
N ALA A 68 -4.56 4.51 -9.63
CA ALA A 68 -5.20 5.70 -10.18
C ALA A 68 -6.53 5.93 -9.45
N GLY A 69 -6.48 6.61 -8.29
CA GLY A 69 -7.63 6.88 -7.44
C GLY A 69 -7.92 5.83 -6.35
N ALA A 70 -7.12 4.74 -6.27
CA ALA A 70 -7.33 3.68 -5.27
C ALA A 70 -6.73 4.03 -3.91
N ASP A 71 -5.55 4.65 -3.89
CA ASP A 71 -4.92 5.16 -2.67
C ASP A 71 -5.38 6.59 -2.40
N VAL A 72 -5.90 6.85 -1.21
CA VAL A 72 -6.62 8.09 -0.93
C VAL A 72 -6.21 8.72 0.39
N LEU A 73 -6.34 10.03 0.45
CA LEU A 73 -6.35 10.81 1.69
C LEU A 73 -7.80 11.13 2.07
N MET A 74 -8.26 10.48 3.12
CA MET A 74 -9.54 10.78 3.77
C MET A 74 -9.32 11.80 4.88
N VAL A 75 -10.16 12.82 4.95
CA VAL A 75 -10.04 13.91 5.94
C VAL A 75 -11.37 14.23 6.60
N LYS A 76 -11.32 14.86 7.77
CA LYS A 76 -12.52 15.48 8.36
C LYS A 76 -13.04 16.60 7.47
N PRO A 77 -14.36 16.85 7.39
CA PRO A 77 -14.94 17.90 6.54
C PRO A 77 -14.41 19.31 6.79
N SER A 78 -13.82 19.56 7.95
CA SER A 78 -13.19 20.86 8.29
C SER A 78 -11.85 21.07 7.58
N ILE A 79 -11.22 20.01 7.04
CA ILE A 79 -9.95 20.08 6.29
C ILE A 79 -10.32 20.12 4.80
N THR A 80 -10.18 21.29 4.19
CA THR A 80 -10.64 21.53 2.80
C THR A 80 -9.49 21.71 1.81
N GLU A 81 -8.25 21.75 2.29
CA GLU A 81 -7.04 21.89 1.46
C GLU A 81 -5.86 21.16 2.11
N LEU A 82 -4.86 20.75 1.31
CA LEU A 82 -3.73 19.99 1.79
C LEU A 82 -2.87 20.73 2.80
N THR A 83 -2.76 22.04 2.69
CA THR A 83 -2.00 22.89 3.65
C THR A 83 -2.60 22.86 5.05
N ALA A 84 -3.91 22.62 5.18
CA ALA A 84 -4.60 22.48 6.46
C ALA A 84 -4.27 21.16 7.21
N LEU A 85 -3.50 20.27 6.59
CA LEU A 85 -2.97 19.07 7.27
C LEU A 85 -1.93 19.40 8.33
N LYS A 86 -1.37 20.61 8.33
CA LYS A 86 -0.37 21.04 9.33
C LYS A 86 -0.92 20.91 10.74
N GLY A 87 -0.18 20.15 11.59
CA GLY A 87 -0.56 19.86 12.96
C GLY A 87 -1.64 18.78 13.13
N GLN A 88 -2.20 18.26 12.05
CA GLN A 88 -3.23 17.22 12.10
C GLN A 88 -2.64 15.83 12.39
N ARG A 89 -3.44 14.98 13.03
CA ARG A 89 -3.14 13.57 13.29
C ARG A 89 -3.57 12.75 12.08
N ILE A 90 -2.61 12.11 11.43
CA ILE A 90 -2.84 11.34 10.20
C ILE A 90 -2.56 9.87 10.45
N ALA A 91 -3.58 9.01 10.33
CA ALA A 91 -3.38 7.56 10.32
C ALA A 91 -2.64 7.15 9.04
N VAL A 92 -1.58 6.38 9.20
CA VAL A 92 -0.72 5.91 8.11
C VAL A 92 0.00 4.64 8.52
N GLU A 93 0.14 3.69 7.63
CA GLU A 93 1.04 2.54 7.79
C GLU A 93 2.38 2.93 7.15
N LEU A 94 3.35 3.33 8.00
CA LEU A 94 4.60 3.93 7.53
C LEU A 94 5.47 2.97 6.72
N ASP A 95 5.38 1.67 7.01
CA ASP A 95 6.12 0.62 6.30
C ASP A 95 5.39 0.09 5.05
N GLY A 96 4.20 0.62 4.73
CA GLY A 96 3.41 0.25 3.56
C GLY A 96 3.28 1.38 2.54
N VAL A 97 2.50 1.11 1.50
CA VAL A 97 2.22 2.06 0.40
C VAL A 97 1.62 3.37 0.88
N SER A 98 0.81 3.36 1.96
CA SER A 98 0.24 4.58 2.53
C SER A 98 1.30 5.55 3.03
N GLY A 99 2.48 5.04 3.45
CA GLY A 99 3.64 5.88 3.77
C GLY A 99 4.19 6.62 2.57
N VAL A 100 4.30 5.96 1.41
CA VAL A 100 4.72 6.59 0.15
C VAL A 100 3.71 7.65 -0.27
N MET A 101 2.42 7.32 -0.21
CA MET A 101 1.35 8.24 -0.56
C MET A 101 1.36 9.49 0.36
N LEU A 102 1.55 9.32 1.67
CA LEU A 102 1.69 10.44 2.60
C LEU A 102 2.85 11.37 2.21
N PHE A 103 4.00 10.81 1.82
CA PHE A 103 5.12 11.65 1.38
C PHE A 103 4.79 12.47 0.15
N LYS A 104 4.10 11.90 -0.81
CA LYS A 104 3.65 12.62 -2.01
C LYS A 104 2.63 13.71 -1.66
N ILE A 105 1.69 13.43 -0.80
CA ILE A 105 0.72 14.42 -0.30
C ILE A 105 1.45 15.60 0.35
N LEU A 106 2.40 15.34 1.25
CA LEU A 106 3.16 16.39 1.92
C LEU A 106 4.03 17.21 0.95
N GLU A 107 4.63 16.56 -0.05
CA GLU A 107 5.39 17.22 -1.11
C GLU A 107 4.51 18.18 -1.90
N VAL A 108 3.33 17.74 -2.34
CA VAL A 108 2.35 18.57 -3.06
C VAL A 108 1.83 19.72 -2.18
N ALA A 109 1.61 19.46 -0.88
CA ALA A 109 1.17 20.46 0.09
C ALA A 109 2.25 21.48 0.46
N GLY A 110 3.52 21.26 0.09
CA GLY A 110 4.65 22.06 0.55
C GLY A 110 4.93 21.92 2.06
N LEU A 111 4.54 20.80 2.65
CA LEU A 111 4.72 20.49 4.07
C LEU A 111 5.90 19.56 4.30
N GLY A 112 6.60 19.78 5.43
CA GLY A 112 7.64 18.88 5.91
C GLY A 112 7.07 17.69 6.67
N ARG A 113 7.89 16.61 6.81
CA ARG A 113 7.51 15.40 7.56
C ARG A 113 7.17 15.66 9.03
N SER A 114 7.70 16.74 9.61
CA SER A 114 7.46 17.16 11.01
C SER A 114 6.25 18.08 11.16
N ASP A 115 5.65 18.54 10.06
CA ASP A 115 4.48 19.42 10.10
C ASP A 115 3.18 18.69 10.44
N VAL A 116 3.18 17.36 10.40
CA VAL A 116 2.01 16.51 10.70
C VAL A 116 2.33 15.49 11.81
N ILE A 117 1.31 15.06 12.54
CA ILE A 117 1.42 14.02 13.56
C ILE A 117 1.05 12.68 12.91
N LYS A 118 2.05 11.82 12.68
CA LYS A 118 1.81 10.49 12.12
C LYS A 118 1.36 9.53 13.21
N VAL A 119 0.19 8.94 13.04
CA VAL A 119 -0.33 7.85 13.86
C VAL A 119 -0.10 6.56 13.09
N ASP A 120 1.00 5.87 13.42
CA ASP A 120 1.43 4.67 12.71
C ASP A 120 0.57 3.48 13.11
N LEU A 121 -0.28 3.03 12.20
CA LEU A 121 -1.26 1.96 12.37
C LEU A 121 -1.38 1.16 11.07
N PRO A 122 -1.62 -0.16 11.13
CA PRO A 122 -2.06 -0.93 9.97
C PRO A 122 -3.34 -0.32 9.36
N VAL A 123 -3.46 -0.29 8.04
CA VAL A 123 -4.62 0.31 7.34
C VAL A 123 -5.94 -0.27 7.83
N SER A 124 -5.98 -1.56 8.18
CA SER A 124 -7.18 -2.22 8.73
C SER A 124 -7.69 -1.62 10.04
N GLN A 125 -6.87 -0.84 10.77
CA GLN A 125 -7.22 -0.19 12.04
C GLN A 125 -7.62 1.29 11.85
N HIS A 126 -7.42 1.88 10.68
CA HIS A 126 -7.65 3.31 10.45
C HIS A 126 -9.11 3.71 10.67
N ALA A 127 -10.08 2.93 10.17
CA ALA A 127 -11.51 3.21 10.35
C ALA A 127 -11.93 3.18 11.84
N GLN A 128 -11.31 2.32 12.65
CA GLN A 128 -11.55 2.28 14.09
C GLN A 128 -10.95 3.52 14.79
N ALA A 129 -9.71 3.89 14.47
CA ALA A 129 -9.07 5.10 15.00
C ALA A 129 -9.87 6.36 14.60
N TRP A 130 -10.40 6.40 13.37
CA TRP A 130 -11.28 7.47 12.90
C TRP A 130 -12.55 7.58 13.76
N SER A 131 -13.25 6.47 13.96
CA SER A 131 -14.50 6.44 14.73
C SER A 131 -14.32 6.84 16.21
N ARG A 132 -13.10 6.62 16.75
CA ARG A 132 -12.74 7.05 18.11
C ARG A 132 -12.27 8.50 18.20
N GLY A 133 -12.14 9.20 17.07
CA GLY A 133 -11.61 10.55 17.03
C GLY A 133 -10.13 10.65 17.36
N GLU A 134 -9.38 9.57 17.21
CA GLU A 134 -7.94 9.51 17.48
C GLU A 134 -7.15 10.16 16.35
N VAL A 135 -7.72 10.28 15.15
CA VAL A 135 -7.11 10.85 13.96
C VAL A 135 -8.03 11.87 13.27
N ASP A 136 -7.43 12.76 12.50
CA ASP A 136 -8.12 13.83 11.78
C ASP A 136 -8.09 13.60 10.27
N ALA A 137 -7.15 12.76 9.80
CA ALA A 137 -7.01 12.30 8.44
C ALA A 137 -6.52 10.84 8.42
N SER A 138 -6.66 10.19 7.27
CA SER A 138 -6.18 8.83 7.05
C SER A 138 -5.71 8.67 5.61
N VAL A 139 -4.50 8.16 5.42
CA VAL A 139 -4.02 7.69 4.11
C VAL A 139 -4.28 6.19 4.03
N CYS A 140 -5.20 5.80 3.17
CA CYS A 140 -5.70 4.44 3.09
C CYS A 140 -6.17 4.08 1.67
N TYR A 141 -6.71 2.89 1.53
CA TYR A 141 -7.32 2.36 0.32
C TYR A 141 -8.58 1.54 0.68
N GLU A 142 -9.28 1.00 -0.31
CA GLU A 142 -10.47 0.19 -0.07
C GLU A 142 -10.15 -1.14 0.68
N PRO A 143 -11.03 -1.62 1.58
CA PRO A 143 -12.36 -1.09 1.91
C PRO A 143 -12.36 0.01 2.99
N THR A 144 -11.19 0.38 3.53
CA THR A 144 -11.06 1.33 4.65
C THR A 144 -11.53 2.73 4.26
N ALA A 145 -11.27 3.15 3.02
CA ALA A 145 -11.74 4.43 2.51
C ALA A 145 -13.27 4.56 2.58
N SER A 146 -14.00 3.58 2.06
CA SER A 146 -15.47 3.54 2.14
C SER A 146 -15.99 3.51 3.58
N LEU A 147 -15.32 2.82 4.51
CA LEU A 147 -15.71 2.83 5.92
C LEU A 147 -15.58 4.21 6.56
N ILE A 148 -14.49 4.94 6.24
CA ILE A 148 -14.25 6.30 6.74
C ILE A 148 -15.25 7.28 6.09
N GLU A 149 -15.52 7.14 4.80
CA GLU A 149 -16.51 7.97 4.09
C GLU A 149 -17.92 7.81 4.71
N ASN A 150 -18.35 6.58 4.97
CA ASN A 150 -19.62 6.30 5.66
C ASN A 150 -19.64 6.87 7.10
N ALA A 151 -18.49 7.07 7.73
CA ALA A 151 -18.34 7.71 9.03
C ALA A 151 -18.15 9.25 8.94
N GLY A 152 -18.46 9.85 7.78
CA GLY A 152 -18.44 11.30 7.57
C GLY A 152 -17.10 11.87 7.12
N GLY A 153 -16.15 11.04 6.73
CA GLY A 153 -14.90 11.48 6.10
C GLY A 153 -15.12 11.95 4.66
N VAL A 154 -14.22 12.79 4.18
CA VAL A 154 -14.24 13.32 2.81
C VAL A 154 -12.93 12.97 2.13
N ARG A 155 -12.98 12.52 0.88
CA ARG A 155 -11.81 12.32 0.03
C ARG A 155 -11.28 13.69 -0.41
N LEU A 156 -10.04 14.00 -0.05
CA LEU A 156 -9.39 15.28 -0.37
C LEU A 156 -8.34 15.15 -1.48
N PHE A 157 -7.70 13.99 -1.59
CA PHE A 157 -6.62 13.73 -2.53
C PHE A 157 -6.55 12.23 -2.82
N ASP A 158 -6.11 11.85 -4.01
CA ASP A 158 -5.93 10.44 -4.32
C ASP A 158 -4.76 10.20 -5.30
N SER A 159 -4.48 8.94 -5.61
CA SER A 159 -3.34 8.55 -6.45
C SER A 159 -3.46 9.01 -7.90
N SER A 160 -4.64 9.44 -8.38
CA SER A 160 -4.77 10.07 -9.69
C SER A 160 -4.19 11.49 -9.75
N ASP A 161 -4.04 12.15 -8.60
CA ASP A 161 -3.38 13.46 -8.49
C ASP A 161 -1.84 13.35 -8.57
N VAL A 162 -1.30 12.15 -8.39
CA VAL A 162 0.14 11.82 -8.46
C VAL A 162 0.35 10.55 -9.28
N PRO A 163 0.07 10.61 -10.59
CA PRO A 163 0.14 9.45 -11.46
C PRO A 163 1.52 8.80 -11.45
N GLU A 164 1.60 7.53 -11.80
CA GLU A 164 2.84 6.75 -11.91
C GLU A 164 3.68 6.73 -10.60
N THR A 165 3.02 6.81 -9.44
CA THR A 165 3.69 6.79 -8.14
C THR A 165 3.61 5.42 -7.48
N ILE A 166 2.48 4.73 -7.58
CA ILE A 166 2.20 3.46 -6.92
C ILE A 166 1.96 2.38 -7.97
N PHE A 167 2.80 1.36 -7.95
CA PHE A 167 2.74 0.20 -8.85
C PHE A 167 2.57 -1.07 -8.03
N ASP A 168 1.57 -1.87 -8.34
CA ASP A 168 1.46 -3.24 -7.89
C ASP A 168 2.26 -4.13 -8.84
N VAL A 169 3.18 -4.92 -8.32
CA VAL A 169 4.07 -5.76 -9.11
C VAL A 169 4.06 -7.21 -8.61
N LEU A 170 4.27 -8.12 -9.55
CA LEU A 170 4.63 -9.50 -9.22
C LEU A 170 6.14 -9.63 -9.33
N VAL A 171 6.76 -10.06 -8.25
CA VAL A 171 8.21 -10.26 -8.17
C VAL A 171 8.54 -11.70 -7.85
N VAL A 172 9.70 -12.14 -8.35
CA VAL A 172 10.30 -13.42 -8.00
C VAL A 172 11.74 -13.23 -7.57
N THR A 173 12.27 -14.14 -6.77
CA THR A 173 13.69 -14.16 -6.47
C THR A 173 14.49 -14.39 -7.76
N ARG A 174 15.69 -13.80 -7.89
CA ARG A 174 16.54 -14.05 -9.05
C ARG A 174 16.78 -15.54 -9.28
N LYS A 175 16.99 -16.29 -8.19
CA LYS A 175 17.15 -17.76 -8.23
C LYS A 175 15.95 -18.44 -8.89
N ALA A 176 14.72 -18.07 -8.52
CA ALA A 176 13.51 -18.66 -9.11
C ALA A 176 13.37 -18.28 -10.59
N ALA A 177 13.68 -17.02 -10.96
CA ALA A 177 13.65 -16.58 -12.35
C ALA A 177 14.62 -17.38 -13.23
N GLU A 178 15.84 -17.67 -12.76
CA GLU A 178 16.86 -18.41 -13.50
C GLU A 178 16.57 -19.92 -13.58
N SER A 179 15.85 -20.46 -12.59
CA SER A 179 15.51 -21.91 -12.55
C SER A 179 14.36 -22.29 -13.47
N ASN A 180 13.57 -21.33 -13.94
CA ASN A 180 12.36 -21.54 -14.74
C ASN A 180 12.40 -20.82 -16.10
N SER A 181 13.60 -20.44 -16.56
CA SER A 181 13.82 -19.81 -17.86
C SER A 181 14.05 -20.83 -18.99
#